data_2b3f28e4258f15d3126392f53329acdc
#
_entry.id   2b3f28e4258f15d3126392f53329acdc
#
_cell.length_a   1.000
_cell.length_b   1.000
_cell.length_c   1.000
_cell.angle_alpha   90.00
_cell.angle_beta   90.00
_cell.angle_gamma   90.00
#
_symmetry.space_group_name_H-M   'P 1'
#
loop_
_entity.id
_entity.type
_entity.pdbx_description
1 polymer ?
#
loop_
_entity_poly.entity_id
_entity_poly.type
_entity_poly.pdbx_seq_one_letter_code
_entity_poly.pdbx_strand_id
1 'polypeptide(L)'
;MRDFPALRSYGWIFSGARSILYVSLTREAYIMAGIKNIDKAAVLTLKEQVSYQPGQVVSKTLAQNDALSITLFAFDKNEEISTHESGGDAFVTCLDGVGRITIDGVDYELHEGESIVMPKRHPHAVFGKEQFKMLLVVVF
;
A
#
# COMPACT_ATOMS: atom_id res chain seq x y z
N MET A 1 0.82 -24.86 -8.13
CA MET A 1 0.00 -24.07 -8.24
C MET A 1 -0.97 -24.13 -7.29
N ARG A 2 -1.21 -23.39 -6.76
CA ARG A 2 -2.01 -23.40 -5.87
C ARG A 2 -3.25 -23.35 -6.29
N ASP A 3 -3.93 -23.79 -6.06
CA ASP A 3 -5.06 -23.74 -6.43
C ASP A 3 -5.74 -23.02 -5.71
N PHE A 4 -5.99 -22.66 -5.46
CA PHE A 4 -6.50 -21.90 -4.95
C PHE A 4 -7.38 -21.53 -4.84
N PRO A 5 -7.57 -21.74 -4.12
CA PRO A 5 -8.46 -20.88 -3.96
C PRO A 5 -7.80 -19.81 -4.28
N ALA A 6 -6.79 -19.84 -3.82
CA ALA A 6 -6.14 -18.79 -4.01
C ALA A 6 -5.95 -18.80 -5.34
N LEU A 7 -5.55 -19.78 -5.74
CA LEU A 7 -5.34 -19.82 -6.92
C LEU A 7 -6.43 -19.61 -7.42
N ARG A 8 -7.24 -20.09 -6.75
CA ARG A 8 -8.38 -19.86 -7.14
C ARG A 8 -8.43 -18.49 -7.26
N SER A 9 -7.92 -17.85 -6.48
CA SER A 9 -8.01 -16.51 -6.59
C SER A 9 -7.42 -16.03 -7.80
N TYR A 10 -6.76 -16.78 -8.52
CA TYR A 10 -6.16 -16.28 -9.70
C TYR A 10 -6.59 -16.99 -10.92
N GLY A 11 -7.64 -17.74 -10.82
CA GLY A 11 -8.23 -18.32 -12.00
C GLY A 11 -7.37 -19.24 -12.75
N TRP A 12 -6.66 -20.04 -12.11
CA TRP A 12 -5.83 -20.95 -12.81
C TRP A 12 -6.40 -22.27 -13.05
N ILE A 13 -7.60 -22.46 -12.83
CA ILE A 13 -8.18 -23.71 -12.99
C ILE A 13 -8.75 -23.82 -14.33
N PHE A 14 -8.57 -24.87 -15.01
CA PHE A 14 -8.99 -24.94 -16.35
C PHE A 14 -9.79 -26.12 -16.75
N SER A 15 -10.55 -26.71 -15.93
CA SER A 15 -11.30 -27.86 -16.37
C SER A 15 -12.67 -27.94 -15.76
N GLY A 16 -13.63 -28.32 -16.52
CA GLY A 16 -14.96 -28.65 -16.05
C GLY A 16 -15.87 -27.48 -15.78
N ALA A 17 -17.14 -27.76 -15.73
CA ALA A 17 -18.14 -26.75 -15.52
C ALA A 17 -18.00 -26.11 -14.17
N ARG A 18 -17.68 -26.90 -13.18
CA ARG A 18 -17.47 -26.36 -11.85
C ARG A 18 -16.30 -25.41 -11.85
N SER A 19 -15.28 -25.76 -12.62
CA SER A 19 -14.13 -24.91 -12.74
C SER A 19 -14.46 -23.63 -13.46
N ILE A 20 -15.34 -23.70 -14.42
CA ILE A 20 -15.72 -22.51 -15.15
C ILE A 20 -16.42 -21.52 -14.24
N LEU A 21 -17.34 -21.99 -13.42
CA LEU A 21 -18.02 -21.13 -12.50
C LEU A 21 -17.03 -20.56 -11.50
N TYR A 22 -16.14 -21.39 -11.03
CA TYR A 22 -15.17 -20.96 -10.06
C TYR A 22 -14.20 -19.96 -10.68
N VAL A 23 -13.77 -20.21 -11.89
CA VAL A 23 -12.92 -19.29 -12.60
C VAL A 23 -13.62 -17.95 -12.80
N SER A 24 -14.89 -17.97 -13.05
CA SER A 24 -15.64 -16.75 -13.22
C SER A 24 -15.64 -15.91 -11.94
N LEU A 25 -15.86 -16.55 -10.81
CA LEU A 25 -15.85 -15.84 -9.54
C LEU A 25 -14.46 -15.34 -9.20
N THR A 26 -13.45 -16.18 -9.40
CA THR A 26 -12.11 -15.77 -9.08
C THR A 26 -11.62 -14.69 -10.03
N ARG A 27 -12.09 -14.71 -11.26
CA ARG A 27 -11.71 -13.72 -12.22
C ARG A 27 -12.24 -12.36 -11.81
N GLU A 28 -13.48 -12.32 -11.36
CA GLU A 28 -14.04 -11.09 -10.87
C GLU A 28 -13.30 -10.62 -9.62
N ALA A 29 -13.01 -11.52 -8.70
CA ALA A 29 -12.24 -11.20 -7.51
C ALA A 29 -10.85 -10.72 -7.88
N TYR A 30 -10.24 -11.34 -8.89
CA TYR A 30 -8.93 -10.92 -9.33
C TYR A 30 -8.96 -9.49 -9.89
N ILE A 31 -9.98 -9.18 -10.68
CA ILE A 31 -10.12 -7.84 -11.22
C ILE A 31 -10.29 -6.84 -10.10
N MET A 32 -11.06 -7.19 -9.08
CA MET A 32 -11.28 -6.30 -7.93
C MET A 32 -10.03 -6.17 -7.06
N ALA A 33 -9.16 -7.19 -7.08
CA ALA A 33 -7.96 -7.21 -6.25
C ALA A 33 -6.71 -6.67 -6.96
N GLY A 34 -6.82 -6.34 -8.23
CA GLY A 34 -5.68 -5.86 -8.99
C GLY A 34 -5.30 -4.43 -8.66
N ILE A 35 -4.25 -3.95 -9.29
CA ILE A 35 -3.81 -2.57 -9.15
C ILE A 35 -4.85 -1.64 -9.77
N LYS A 36 -5.18 -0.57 -9.06
CA LYS A 36 -6.15 0.43 -9.49
C LYS A 36 -5.60 1.83 -9.25
N ASN A 37 -6.29 2.82 -9.80
CA ASN A 37 -6.02 4.25 -9.58
C ASN A 37 -4.70 4.76 -10.16
N ILE A 38 -4.01 3.96 -10.93
CA ILE A 38 -2.86 4.40 -11.74
C ILE A 38 -2.94 3.67 -13.08
N ASP A 39 -2.28 4.22 -14.07
CA ASP A 39 -2.26 3.64 -15.41
C ASP A 39 -1.48 2.34 -15.43
N LYS A 40 -1.91 1.42 -16.29
CA LYS A 40 -1.21 0.17 -16.51
C LYS A 40 -0.49 0.23 -17.84
N ALA A 41 0.60 -0.52 -17.95
CA ALA A 41 1.42 -0.58 -19.18
C ALA A 41 1.93 0.80 -19.60
N ALA A 42 2.27 1.62 -18.60
CA ALA A 42 2.83 2.94 -18.82
C ALA A 42 3.91 3.19 -17.77
N VAL A 43 4.95 3.90 -18.17
CA VAL A 43 5.98 4.32 -17.24
C VAL A 43 5.45 5.50 -16.45
N LEU A 44 5.54 5.43 -15.12
CA LEU A 44 5.07 6.51 -14.26
C LEU A 44 6.12 6.87 -13.23
N THR A 45 6.00 8.09 -12.72
CA THR A 45 6.75 8.54 -11.56
C THR A 45 5.79 8.51 -10.37
N LEU A 46 6.02 7.64 -9.40
CA LEU A 46 5.06 7.42 -8.32
C LEU A 46 4.77 8.67 -7.52
N LYS A 47 5.77 9.51 -7.27
CA LYS A 47 5.52 10.72 -6.48
C LYS A 47 4.60 11.72 -7.18
N GLU A 48 4.39 11.56 -8.48
CA GLU A 48 3.47 12.41 -9.23
C GLU A 48 2.05 11.87 -9.24
N GLN A 49 1.84 10.68 -8.71
CA GLN A 49 0.53 10.05 -8.71
C GLN A 49 -0.34 10.50 -7.55
N VAL A 50 0.21 11.25 -6.61
CA VAL A 50 -0.53 11.81 -5.47
C VAL A 50 0.00 13.21 -5.23
N SER A 51 -0.88 14.14 -4.87
CA SER A 51 -0.54 15.56 -4.73
C SER A 51 -0.74 16.03 -3.30
N TYR A 52 0.11 16.96 -2.88
CA TYR A 52 -0.08 17.64 -1.60
C TYR A 52 -1.33 18.50 -1.65
N GLN A 53 -2.07 18.52 -0.55
CA GLN A 53 -3.21 19.41 -0.35
C GLN A 53 -2.99 20.16 0.96
N PRO A 54 -3.23 21.49 0.99
CA PRO A 54 -2.99 22.29 2.18
C PRO A 54 -3.68 21.72 3.41
N GLY A 55 -2.92 21.50 4.48
CA GLY A 55 -3.42 21.05 5.76
C GLY A 55 -3.99 19.63 5.76
N GLN A 56 -3.57 18.78 4.83
CA GLN A 56 -4.17 17.46 4.69
C GLN A 56 -3.14 16.36 4.51
N VAL A 57 -3.58 15.15 4.85
CA VAL A 57 -2.94 13.91 4.42
C VAL A 57 -3.83 13.34 3.34
N VAL A 58 -3.27 13.16 2.15
CA VAL A 58 -4.00 12.61 1.00
C VAL A 58 -3.51 11.20 0.76
N SER A 59 -4.41 10.27 0.48
CA SER A 59 -4.03 8.89 0.18
C SER A 59 -4.66 8.44 -1.13
N LYS A 60 -3.96 7.55 -1.82
CA LYS A 60 -4.46 6.91 -3.02
C LYS A 60 -4.17 5.42 -2.92
N THR A 61 -5.19 4.63 -2.71
CA THR A 61 -5.04 3.17 -2.59
C THR A 61 -4.86 2.56 -3.97
N LEU A 62 -3.80 1.80 -4.14
CA LEU A 62 -3.51 1.13 -5.40
C LEU A 62 -3.95 -0.33 -5.39
N ALA A 63 -3.92 -0.98 -4.25
CA ALA A 63 -4.37 -2.37 -4.11
C ALA A 63 -4.71 -2.65 -2.66
N GLN A 64 -5.69 -3.50 -2.43
CA GLN A 64 -6.02 -3.95 -1.08
C GLN A 64 -6.74 -5.28 -1.16
N ASN A 65 -6.24 -6.25 -0.42
CA ASN A 65 -6.86 -7.58 -0.28
C ASN A 65 -6.39 -8.20 1.02
N ASP A 66 -6.71 -9.47 1.22
CA ASP A 66 -6.36 -10.15 2.47
C ASP A 66 -4.88 -10.38 2.65
N ALA A 67 -4.09 -10.29 1.60
CA ALA A 67 -2.65 -10.56 1.67
C ALA A 67 -1.83 -9.27 1.79
N LEU A 68 -2.30 -8.17 1.20
CA LEU A 68 -1.53 -6.94 1.18
C LEU A 68 -2.38 -5.71 0.92
N SER A 69 -1.82 -4.56 1.23
CA SER A 69 -2.34 -3.29 0.73
C SER A 69 -1.19 -2.44 0.21
N ILE A 70 -1.47 -1.63 -0.81
CA ILE A 70 -0.50 -0.71 -1.40
C ILE A 70 -1.17 0.65 -1.49
N THR A 71 -0.57 1.66 -0.89
CA THR A 71 -1.15 3.00 -0.85
C THR A 71 -0.07 4.06 -1.02
N LEU A 72 -0.37 5.09 -1.80
CA LEU A 72 0.46 6.29 -1.88
C LEU A 72 -0.11 7.33 -0.92
N PHE A 73 0.76 8.04 -0.24
CA PHE A 73 0.37 9.12 0.66
C PHE A 73 1.13 10.41 0.33
N ALA A 74 0.45 11.53 0.51
CA ALA A 74 1.07 12.84 0.46
C ALA A 74 0.65 13.60 1.72
N PHE A 75 1.65 13.97 2.54
CA PHE A 75 1.45 14.70 3.79
C PHE A 75 1.86 16.14 3.56
N ASP A 76 0.99 17.08 3.84
CA ASP A 76 1.43 18.46 3.94
C ASP A 76 2.35 18.60 5.16
N LYS A 77 3.16 19.64 5.19
CA LYS A 77 4.08 19.85 6.31
C LYS A 77 3.32 19.91 7.62
N ASN A 78 3.81 19.23 8.62
CA ASN A 78 3.25 19.12 9.97
C ASN A 78 1.97 18.28 10.08
N GLU A 79 1.52 17.66 9.00
CA GLU A 79 0.39 16.74 9.07
C GLU A 79 0.88 15.36 9.47
N GLU A 80 0.01 14.59 10.11
CA GLU A 80 0.43 13.29 10.65
C GLU A 80 -0.69 12.26 10.63
N ILE A 81 -0.29 11.01 10.68
CA ILE A 81 -1.15 9.91 11.07
C ILE A 81 -0.69 9.52 12.47
N SER A 82 -1.57 9.67 13.44
CA SER A 82 -1.24 9.44 14.84
C SER A 82 -0.92 7.99 15.13
N THR A 83 -0.38 7.73 16.32
CA THR A 83 0.07 6.40 16.72
C THR A 83 -1.03 5.36 16.61
N HIS A 84 -0.73 4.28 15.94
CA HIS A 84 -1.62 3.14 15.73
C HIS A 84 -0.78 1.90 15.46
N GLU A 85 -1.43 0.77 15.26
CA GLU A 85 -0.79 -0.50 14.95
C GLU A 85 -1.32 -1.02 13.62
N SER A 86 -0.52 -1.81 12.94
CA SER A 86 -0.91 -2.48 11.71
C SER A 86 -0.99 -3.98 11.93
N GLY A 87 -1.91 -4.62 11.24
CA GLY A 87 -2.05 -6.07 11.27
C GLY A 87 -1.00 -6.80 10.44
N GLY A 88 -0.12 -6.10 9.76
CA GLY A 88 0.95 -6.66 8.97
C GLY A 88 2.19 -5.79 9.05
N ASP A 89 3.30 -6.30 8.51
CA ASP A 89 4.52 -5.49 8.39
C ASP A 89 4.29 -4.40 7.36
N ALA A 90 4.59 -3.17 7.73
CA ALA A 90 4.34 -2.01 6.89
C ALA A 90 5.66 -1.45 6.35
N PHE A 91 5.86 -1.64 5.05
CA PHE A 91 7.07 -1.21 4.37
C PHE A 91 6.84 0.17 3.78
N VAL A 92 7.62 1.14 4.22
CA VAL A 92 7.50 2.53 3.80
C VAL A 92 8.71 2.92 2.99
N THR A 93 8.49 3.54 1.84
CA THR A 93 9.55 4.17 1.04
C THR A 93 9.20 5.64 0.85
N CYS A 94 10.14 6.51 1.19
CA CYS A 94 9.98 7.95 0.94
C CYS A 94 10.16 8.24 -0.54
N LEU A 95 9.16 8.88 -1.14
CA LEU A 95 9.17 9.25 -2.54
C LEU A 95 9.55 10.72 -2.74
N ASP A 96 9.30 11.56 -1.75
CA ASP A 96 9.52 13.00 -1.85
C ASP A 96 9.55 13.59 -0.44
N GLY A 97 10.37 14.61 -0.22
CA GLY A 97 10.38 15.35 1.02
C GLY A 97 11.03 14.63 2.18
N VAL A 98 10.59 14.95 3.40
CA VAL A 98 11.15 14.39 4.62
C VAL A 98 10.03 13.98 5.57
N GLY A 99 10.02 12.71 5.95
CA GLY A 99 9.07 12.18 6.92
C GLY A 99 9.76 11.74 8.20
N ARG A 100 9.03 11.78 9.29
CA ARG A 100 9.44 11.18 10.54
C ARG A 100 8.55 10.01 10.84
N ILE A 101 9.15 8.86 11.00
CA ILE A 101 8.44 7.62 11.35
C ILE A 101 8.80 7.33 12.79
N THR A 102 7.81 7.21 13.67
CA THR A 102 8.03 6.85 15.07
C THR A 102 7.59 5.41 15.25
N ILE A 103 8.47 4.55 15.75
CA ILE A 103 8.17 3.15 16.01
C ILE A 103 8.57 2.86 17.46
N ASP A 104 7.62 2.36 18.27
CA ASP A 104 7.86 2.08 19.68
C ASP A 104 8.48 3.27 20.42
N GLY A 105 8.06 4.47 20.05
CA GLY A 105 8.55 5.71 20.67
C GLY A 105 9.91 6.19 20.18
N VAL A 106 10.52 5.52 19.20
CA VAL A 106 11.81 5.92 18.62
C VAL A 106 11.57 6.57 17.27
N ASP A 107 12.15 7.74 17.07
CA ASP A 107 11.97 8.50 15.82
C ASP A 107 13.04 8.16 14.80
N TYR A 108 12.59 7.99 13.56
CA TYR A 108 13.46 7.76 12.41
C TYR A 108 13.12 8.80 11.35
N GLU A 109 14.14 9.48 10.82
CA GLU A 109 13.93 10.44 9.74
C GLU A 109 14.14 9.74 8.40
N LEU A 110 13.23 9.95 7.48
CA LEU A 110 13.24 9.26 6.18
C LEU A 110 13.31 10.31 5.08
N HIS A 111 14.28 10.17 4.20
CA HIS A 111 14.47 11.05 3.05
C HIS A 111 14.19 10.31 1.76
N GLU A 112 14.08 11.04 0.67
CA GLU A 112 13.75 10.47 -0.64
C GLU A 112 14.68 9.30 -0.97
N GLY A 113 14.07 8.18 -1.36
CA GLY A 113 14.78 6.95 -1.68
C GLY A 113 15.05 6.03 -0.51
N GLU A 114 14.82 6.49 0.72
CA GLU A 114 15.05 5.68 1.91
C GLU A 114 13.78 4.93 2.32
N SER A 115 13.95 3.80 2.96
CA SER A 115 12.83 2.93 3.36
C SER A 115 13.00 2.45 4.79
N ILE A 116 11.87 2.10 5.41
CA ILE A 116 11.86 1.50 6.73
C ILE A 116 10.69 0.54 6.82
N VAL A 117 10.82 -0.51 7.61
CA VAL A 117 9.72 -1.42 7.91
C VAL A 117 9.22 -1.14 9.32
N MET A 118 7.94 -0.84 9.44
CA MET A 118 7.25 -0.74 10.71
C MET A 118 6.70 -2.13 11.03
N PRO A 119 7.21 -2.81 12.07
CA PRO A 119 6.84 -4.20 12.31
C PRO A 119 5.37 -4.35 12.70
N LYS A 120 4.81 -5.50 12.34
CA LYS A 120 3.45 -5.86 12.67
C LYS A 120 3.18 -5.71 14.16
N ARG A 121 2.09 -5.03 14.49
CA ARG A 121 1.61 -4.84 15.87
C ARG A 121 2.54 -4.03 16.77
N HIS A 122 3.48 -3.30 16.19
CA HIS A 122 4.24 -2.32 16.94
C HIS A 122 3.62 -0.95 16.75
N PRO A 123 3.41 -0.17 17.82
CA PRO A 123 2.85 1.18 17.69
C PRO A 123 3.74 2.06 16.83
N HIS A 124 3.14 2.76 15.89
CA HIS A 124 3.88 3.63 15.01
C HIS A 124 3.05 4.84 14.57
N ALA A 125 3.73 5.90 14.21
CA ALA A 125 3.15 7.14 13.72
C ALA A 125 3.97 7.67 12.56
N VAL A 126 3.34 8.46 11.70
CA VAL A 126 3.98 9.06 10.53
C VAL A 126 3.70 10.56 10.55
N PHE A 127 4.75 11.36 10.41
CA PHE A 127 4.64 12.81 10.48
C PHE A 127 5.39 13.43 9.30
N GLY A 128 4.77 14.40 8.65
CA GLY A 128 5.43 15.18 7.60
C GLY A 128 6.32 16.27 8.20
N LYS A 129 7.59 16.00 8.32
CA LYS A 129 8.55 16.96 8.85
C LYS A 129 8.70 18.12 7.87
N GLU A 130 8.71 17.82 6.61
CA GLU A 130 8.47 18.73 5.50
C GLU A 130 7.30 18.14 4.74
N GLN A 131 6.87 18.70 3.62
CA GLN A 131 5.97 18.00 2.74
C GLN A 131 6.59 16.65 2.41
N PHE A 132 5.80 15.57 2.46
CA PHE A 132 6.35 14.22 2.45
C PHE A 132 5.42 13.29 1.68
N LYS A 133 5.97 12.56 0.72
CA LYS A 133 5.22 11.52 0.01
C LYS A 133 5.86 10.17 0.28
N MET A 134 5.02 9.16 0.42
CA MET A 134 5.51 7.80 0.65
C MET A 134 4.68 6.77 -0.09
N LEU A 135 5.33 5.66 -0.41
CA LEU A 135 4.68 4.43 -0.80
C LEU A 135 4.62 3.54 0.44
N LEU A 136 3.45 3.05 0.75
CA LEU A 136 3.23 2.13 1.85
C LEU A 136 2.75 0.80 1.30
N VAL A 137 3.45 -0.28 1.66
CA VAL A 137 3.03 -1.65 1.36
C VAL A 137 2.89 -2.38 2.68
N VAL A 138 1.70 -2.86 2.97
CA VAL A 138 1.46 -3.67 4.16
C VAL A 138 1.30 -5.12 3.73
N VAL A 139 2.05 -6.01 4.36
CA VAL A 139 1.99 -7.44 4.09
C VAL A 139 1.39 -8.11 5.33
N PHE A 140 0.22 -8.69 5.16
CA PHE A 140 -0.54 -9.30 6.26
C PHE A 140 -0.19 -10.75 6.49
#